data_e3c94ca5e6b8ce3e2292570a9e2583e9
#
_entry.id   e3c94ca5e6b8ce3e2292570a9e2583e9
#
_cell.length_a   1.000
_cell.length_b   1.000
_cell.length_c   1.000
_cell.angle_alpha   90.00
_cell.angle_beta   90.00
_cell.angle_gamma   90.00
#
_symmetry.space_group_name_H-M   'P 1'
#
loop_
_entity.id
_entity.type
_entity.pdbx_description
1 polymer ?
#
loop_
_entity_poly.entity_id
_entity_poly.type
_entity_poly.pdbx_seq_one_letter_code
_entity_poly.pdbx_strand_id
1 'polypeptide(L)'
;MRPYKQYLEQRLPMKSLQFYDINDLRLENADRPISAPGEIRLKTASVGICGSDIHYYCEGSTDGQKLGYPLVLGHEFSAWIDEGPDKGQLVAVDPALPCGRCEFCQEGNPNLCTELRFAGSDETDGALREYLTWPVTALYPLPPGFTPQEGALLEPLGVAIHATRLGKVLPGMTVGVFGSGAIGLLTIQMAKLAGASRIFATDRLDQRLGYAQMNGATDVLPADGNEAGRILAETNGRGLDIVFEAAGDDGMAVESSIESAKRGATVVLIGIPSKDETTFSASAARRRGLTIKFARRMKHTYPTAIHLVSQGKVDLKSLITHEYTLIHFQSAFETAARREGIKVIINL
;
A
#
# COMPACT_ATOMS: atom_id res chain seq x y z
N MET A 1 35.18 10.57 26.93
CA MET A 1 34.04 9.80 27.50
C MET A 1 32.83 9.65 26.54
N ARG A 2 32.57 10.57 25.55
CA ARG A 2 31.47 10.41 24.55
C ARG A 2 31.59 9.17 23.64
N PRO A 3 32.77 8.82 23.07
CA PRO A 3 32.84 7.71 22.11
C PRO A 3 32.56 6.32 22.72
N TYR A 4 32.94 6.10 24.03
CA TYR A 4 32.73 4.80 24.65
C TYR A 4 31.26 4.53 25.03
N LYS A 5 30.51 5.57 25.44
CA LYS A 5 29.07 5.46 25.74
C LYS A 5 28.27 5.22 24.48
N GLN A 6 28.65 5.88 23.40
CA GLN A 6 28.06 5.70 22.07
C GLN A 6 28.34 4.30 21.51
N TYR A 7 29.55 3.76 21.77
CA TYR A 7 29.93 2.39 21.38
C TYR A 7 29.15 1.31 22.13
N LEU A 8 28.84 1.53 23.43
CA LEU A 8 28.03 0.61 24.24
C LEU A 8 26.52 0.66 23.86
N GLU A 9 25.99 1.84 23.57
CA GLU A 9 24.61 2.00 23.10
C GLU A 9 24.38 1.33 21.73
N GLN A 10 25.42 1.17 20.93
CA GLN A 10 25.43 0.54 19.61
C GLN A 10 25.39 -1.00 19.64
N ARG A 11 25.70 -1.64 20.77
CA ARG A 11 25.66 -3.09 20.96
C ARG A 11 24.43 -3.57 21.74
N LEU A 12 23.44 -2.71 21.95
CA LEU A 12 22.19 -3.14 22.56
C LEU A 12 21.45 -4.02 21.56
N PRO A 13 21.05 -5.24 21.94
CA PRO A 13 20.30 -6.11 21.06
C PRO A 13 18.93 -5.50 20.76
N MET A 14 18.44 -5.73 19.58
CA MET A 14 17.07 -5.45 19.15
C MET A 14 16.42 -6.70 18.59
N LYS A 15 15.09 -6.73 18.55
CA LYS A 15 14.33 -7.76 17.84
C LYS A 15 14.18 -7.39 16.38
N SER A 16 14.35 -8.39 15.51
CA SER A 16 14.19 -8.29 14.06
C SER A 16 13.47 -9.52 13.53
N LEU A 17 12.43 -9.33 12.74
CA LEU A 17 11.68 -10.43 12.13
C LEU A 17 12.23 -10.70 10.75
N GLN A 18 12.93 -11.83 10.60
CA GLN A 18 13.58 -12.25 9.37
C GLN A 18 12.69 -13.21 8.59
N PHE A 19 12.53 -12.97 7.31
CA PHE A 19 11.92 -13.88 6.35
C PHE A 19 13.01 -14.73 5.69
N TYR A 20 12.88 -16.06 5.78
CA TYR A 20 13.83 -17.03 5.25
C TYR A 20 13.30 -17.79 4.05
N ASP A 21 12.04 -18.19 4.08
CA ASP A 21 11.36 -18.95 3.03
C ASP A 21 9.84 -18.96 3.27
N ILE A 22 9.11 -19.64 2.42
CA ILE A 22 7.64 -19.81 2.53
C ILE A 22 7.27 -20.30 3.92
N ASN A 23 6.39 -19.53 4.59
CA ASN A 23 5.93 -19.75 5.97
C ASN A 23 7.06 -19.78 7.02
N ASP A 24 8.25 -19.29 6.71
CA ASP A 24 9.40 -19.27 7.61
C ASP A 24 9.80 -17.83 7.96
N LEU A 25 9.13 -17.27 8.96
CA LEU A 25 9.48 -16.03 9.63
C LEU A 25 10.09 -16.34 11.00
N ARG A 26 11.23 -15.72 11.31
CA ARG A 26 11.94 -15.95 12.58
C ARG A 26 12.22 -14.63 13.29
N LEU A 27 11.84 -14.56 14.57
CA LEU A 27 12.15 -13.41 15.42
C LEU A 27 13.52 -13.60 16.07
N GLU A 28 14.48 -12.82 15.61
CA GLU A 28 15.89 -12.94 16.02
C GLU A 28 16.37 -11.71 16.78
N ASN A 29 17.55 -11.87 17.43
CA ASN A 29 18.27 -10.74 17.97
C ASN A 29 19.27 -10.24 16.94
N ALA A 30 19.28 -8.92 16.74
CA ALA A 30 20.22 -8.23 15.88
C ALA A 30 20.85 -7.04 16.64
N ASP A 31 21.97 -6.54 16.16
CA ASP A 31 22.56 -5.31 16.71
C ASP A 31 21.77 -4.10 16.20
N ARG A 32 21.64 -3.07 17.04
CA ARG A 32 21.03 -1.80 16.61
C ARG A 32 21.87 -1.17 15.50
N PRO A 33 21.25 -0.69 14.43
CA PRO A 33 21.98 -0.11 13.31
C PRO A 33 22.60 1.24 13.69
N ILE A 34 23.70 1.57 12.99
CA ILE A 34 24.42 2.84 13.11
C ILE A 34 24.09 3.68 11.89
N SER A 35 23.71 4.94 12.11
CA SER A 35 23.35 5.86 11.04
C SER A 35 24.56 6.19 10.18
N ALA A 36 24.41 6.05 8.86
CA ALA A 36 25.35 6.56 7.87
C ALA A 36 25.15 8.08 7.66
N PRO A 37 26.11 8.78 7.05
CA PRO A 37 25.92 10.18 6.69
C PRO A 37 24.64 10.40 5.84
N GLY A 38 23.77 11.30 6.30
CA GLY A 38 22.47 11.57 5.65
C GLY A 38 21.33 10.67 6.12
N GLU A 39 21.60 9.69 6.96
CA GLU A 39 20.60 8.83 7.61
C GLU A 39 20.42 9.21 9.08
N ILE A 40 19.31 8.74 9.63
CA ILE A 40 19.01 8.87 11.07
C ILE A 40 18.42 7.55 11.56
N ARG A 41 18.73 7.21 12.82
CA ARG A 41 18.15 6.04 13.45
C ARG A 41 16.72 6.30 13.88
N LEU A 42 15.88 5.36 13.54
CA LEU A 42 14.45 5.34 13.83
C LEU A 42 14.14 4.17 14.77
N LYS A 43 13.24 4.40 15.73
CA LYS A 43 12.56 3.33 16.44
C LYS A 43 11.23 3.08 15.74
N THR A 44 11.04 1.89 15.17
CA THR A 44 9.79 1.53 14.53
C THR A 44 8.62 1.64 15.52
N ALA A 45 7.52 2.21 15.08
CA ALA A 45 6.33 2.38 15.92
C ALA A 45 5.21 1.44 15.51
N SER A 46 4.83 1.45 14.23
CA SER A 46 3.79 0.57 13.68
C SER A 46 4.12 0.20 12.23
N VAL A 47 3.81 -1.03 11.84
CA VAL A 47 3.99 -1.57 10.49
C VAL A 47 2.69 -2.20 10.02
N GLY A 48 2.18 -1.77 8.86
CA GLY A 48 1.06 -2.41 8.18
C GLY A 48 1.54 -3.62 7.39
N ILE A 49 0.81 -4.73 7.46
CA ILE A 49 1.05 -5.87 6.59
C ILE A 49 0.40 -5.61 5.24
N CYS A 50 1.19 -5.58 4.17
CA CYS A 50 0.76 -5.42 2.80
C CYS A 50 0.46 -6.78 2.14
N GLY A 51 -0.31 -6.76 1.05
CA GLY A 51 -0.52 -7.95 0.22
C GLY A 51 0.78 -8.54 -0.33
N SER A 52 1.78 -7.70 -0.66
CA SER A 52 3.09 -8.17 -1.12
C SER A 52 3.89 -8.87 -0.02
N ASP A 53 3.77 -8.47 1.26
CA ASP A 53 4.37 -9.21 2.38
C ASP A 53 3.77 -10.62 2.50
N ILE A 54 2.45 -10.74 2.21
CA ILE A 54 1.75 -12.03 2.21
C ILE A 54 2.17 -12.89 1.01
N HIS A 55 2.40 -12.29 -0.18
CA HIS A 55 2.95 -13.04 -1.32
C HIS A 55 4.33 -13.60 -0.99
N TYR A 56 5.23 -12.83 -0.37
CA TYR A 56 6.50 -13.38 0.13
C TYR A 56 6.27 -14.51 1.13
N TYR A 57 5.44 -14.28 2.14
CA TYR A 57 5.19 -15.25 3.20
C TYR A 57 4.58 -16.56 2.70
N CYS A 58 3.58 -16.50 1.80
CA CYS A 58 2.85 -17.68 1.34
C CYS A 58 3.44 -18.33 0.08
N GLU A 59 4.09 -17.54 -0.79
CA GLU A 59 4.49 -17.94 -2.14
C GLU A 59 6.00 -17.84 -2.36
N GLY A 60 6.74 -17.21 -1.45
CA GLY A 60 8.20 -17.04 -1.48
C GLY A 60 8.68 -16.00 -2.48
N SER A 61 7.76 -15.30 -3.15
CA SER A 61 8.11 -14.29 -4.15
C SER A 61 7.00 -13.26 -4.33
N THR A 62 7.35 -12.09 -4.83
CA THR A 62 6.46 -11.18 -5.53
C THR A 62 6.93 -11.08 -6.97
N ASP A 63 6.01 -10.95 -7.93
CA ASP A 63 6.36 -10.79 -9.36
C ASP A 63 7.28 -11.92 -9.91
N GLY A 64 7.17 -13.15 -9.36
CA GLY A 64 8.00 -14.30 -9.77
C GLY A 64 9.46 -14.25 -9.32
N GLN A 65 9.90 -13.18 -8.63
CA GLN A 65 11.27 -13.06 -8.12
C GLN A 65 11.37 -13.64 -6.71
N LYS A 66 12.21 -14.66 -6.55
CA LYS A 66 12.55 -15.23 -5.25
C LYS A 66 13.64 -14.42 -4.58
N LEU A 67 13.52 -14.25 -3.26
CA LEU A 67 14.59 -13.68 -2.47
C LEU A 67 15.80 -14.64 -2.42
N GLY A 68 17.01 -14.11 -2.55
CA GLY A 68 18.25 -14.89 -2.51
C GLY A 68 18.85 -15.04 -1.10
N TYR A 69 18.29 -14.37 -0.08
CA TYR A 69 18.82 -14.29 1.29
C TYR A 69 17.71 -13.92 2.26
N PRO A 70 17.93 -14.07 3.59
CA PRO A 70 16.97 -13.59 4.59
C PRO A 70 16.75 -12.09 4.47
N LEU A 71 15.52 -11.65 4.61
CA LEU A 71 15.10 -10.25 4.48
C LEU A 71 14.13 -9.87 5.61
N VAL A 72 14.25 -8.65 6.13
CA VAL A 72 13.21 -8.06 6.97
C VAL A 72 12.12 -7.49 6.07
N LEU A 73 10.87 -7.97 6.23
CA LEU A 73 9.71 -7.46 5.49
C LEU A 73 9.15 -6.17 6.11
N GLY A 74 8.10 -5.61 5.49
CA GLY A 74 7.35 -4.46 5.98
C GLY A 74 7.83 -3.13 5.41
N HIS A 75 6.93 -2.46 4.67
CA HIS A 75 7.20 -1.18 3.99
C HIS A 75 6.13 -0.11 4.27
N GLU A 76 5.02 -0.47 4.87
CA GLU A 76 4.01 0.47 5.31
C GLU A 76 4.28 0.81 6.78
N PHE A 77 5.05 1.84 7.10
CA PHE A 77 5.45 2.05 8.49
C PHE A 77 5.57 3.50 8.93
N SER A 78 5.43 3.67 10.24
CA SER A 78 5.78 4.88 10.98
C SER A 78 6.84 4.58 12.01
N ALA A 79 7.55 5.60 12.44
CA ALA A 79 8.61 5.46 13.41
C ALA A 79 8.79 6.72 14.28
N TRP A 80 9.43 6.55 15.42
CA TRP A 80 9.93 7.64 16.25
C TRP A 80 11.40 7.91 15.89
N ILE A 81 11.76 9.16 15.68
CA ILE A 81 13.16 9.56 15.55
C ILE A 81 13.88 9.22 16.87
N ASP A 82 14.95 8.40 16.83
CA ASP A 82 15.65 7.91 18.04
C ASP A 82 16.94 8.66 18.35
N GLU A 83 17.38 9.58 17.50
CA GLU A 83 18.59 10.36 17.69
C GLU A 83 18.47 11.79 17.12
N GLY A 84 19.47 12.64 17.41
CA GLY A 84 19.49 14.01 16.91
C GLY A 84 18.52 14.97 17.61
N PRO A 85 18.33 16.19 17.06
CA PRO A 85 17.54 17.24 17.71
C PRO A 85 16.03 16.94 17.72
N ASP A 86 15.54 16.20 16.75
CA ASP A 86 14.12 15.85 16.60
C ASP A 86 13.76 14.51 17.26
N LYS A 87 14.60 14.00 18.16
CA LYS A 87 14.35 12.75 18.89
C LYS A 87 12.99 12.79 19.60
N GLY A 88 12.19 11.75 19.38
CA GLY A 88 10.83 11.62 19.89
C GLY A 88 9.74 12.16 18.95
N GLN A 89 10.09 12.75 17.80
CA GLN A 89 9.13 13.10 16.76
C GLN A 89 8.63 11.84 16.06
N LEU A 90 7.30 11.71 15.94
CA LEU A 90 6.68 10.68 15.12
C LEU A 90 6.75 11.08 13.64
N VAL A 91 7.16 10.15 12.80
CA VAL A 91 7.27 10.35 11.35
C VAL A 91 6.58 9.23 10.58
N ALA A 92 5.98 9.55 9.45
CA ALA A 92 5.73 8.59 8.40
C ALA A 92 7.00 8.45 7.56
N VAL A 93 7.26 7.28 7.05
CA VAL A 93 8.50 7.00 6.33
C VAL A 93 8.17 6.57 4.90
N ASP A 94 8.75 7.25 3.92
CA ASP A 94 8.67 6.79 2.53
C ASP A 94 9.59 5.58 2.37
N PRO A 95 9.05 4.39 2.07
CA PRO A 95 9.85 3.20 1.90
C PRO A 95 10.68 3.20 0.60
N ALA A 96 10.38 4.12 -0.32
CA ALA A 96 11.01 4.22 -1.63
C ALA A 96 12.18 5.21 -1.62
N LEU A 97 13.35 4.74 -2.01
CA LEU A 97 14.58 5.54 -2.11
C LEU A 97 15.05 5.62 -3.57
N PRO A 98 14.54 6.61 -4.34
CA PRO A 98 14.96 6.82 -5.72
C PRO A 98 16.38 7.37 -5.79
N CYS A 99 17.10 7.10 -6.88
CA CYS A 99 18.48 7.55 -7.05
C CYS A 99 18.62 9.09 -7.25
N GLY A 100 17.56 9.78 -7.59
CA GLY A 100 17.53 11.24 -7.82
C GLY A 100 18.22 11.73 -9.09
N ARG A 101 18.91 10.86 -9.85
CA ARG A 101 19.78 11.25 -10.98
C ARG A 101 19.38 10.66 -12.34
N CYS A 102 18.63 9.55 -12.39
CA CYS A 102 18.17 8.99 -13.65
C CYS A 102 17.14 9.89 -14.32
N GLU A 103 16.89 9.69 -15.62
CA GLU A 103 15.93 10.47 -16.41
C GLU A 103 14.55 10.54 -15.74
N PHE A 104 14.02 9.42 -15.24
CA PHE A 104 12.71 9.37 -14.58
C PHE A 104 12.65 10.21 -13.29
N CYS A 105 13.72 10.19 -12.50
CA CYS A 105 13.82 11.05 -11.33
C CYS A 105 13.86 12.54 -11.71
N GLN A 106 14.61 12.88 -12.73
CA GLN A 106 14.75 14.26 -13.21
C GLN A 106 13.46 14.79 -13.85
N GLU A 107 12.68 13.93 -14.49
CA GLU A 107 11.34 14.24 -15.01
C GLU A 107 10.26 14.30 -13.92
N GLY A 108 10.63 14.08 -12.65
CA GLY A 108 9.72 14.08 -11.52
C GLY A 108 8.87 12.81 -11.42
N ASN A 109 9.35 11.68 -11.94
CA ASN A 109 8.75 10.35 -11.84
C ASN A 109 9.60 9.39 -10.98
N PRO A 110 9.89 9.71 -9.70
CA PRO A 110 10.79 8.91 -8.86
C PRO A 110 10.29 7.48 -8.62
N ASN A 111 8.98 7.25 -8.73
CA ASN A 111 8.37 5.92 -8.64
C ASN A 111 8.74 4.99 -9.82
N LEU A 112 9.29 5.55 -10.91
CA LEU A 112 9.79 4.81 -12.08
C LEU A 112 11.33 4.74 -12.10
N CYS A 113 12.00 5.10 -11.01
CA CYS A 113 13.45 5.07 -10.90
C CYS A 113 14.00 3.67 -11.20
N THR A 114 15.04 3.60 -12.06
CA THR A 114 15.68 2.34 -12.46
C THR A 114 16.60 1.74 -11.39
N GLU A 115 17.03 2.57 -10.42
CA GLU A 115 17.87 2.19 -9.29
C GLU A 115 17.11 2.35 -7.96
N LEU A 116 15.80 2.08 -7.98
CA LEU A 116 14.96 2.25 -6.80
C LEU A 116 15.28 1.21 -5.74
N ARG A 117 15.66 1.64 -4.54
CA ARG A 117 15.67 0.77 -3.35
C ARG A 117 14.33 0.91 -2.64
N PHE A 118 13.82 -0.19 -2.08
CA PHE A 118 12.52 -0.18 -1.42
C PHE A 118 12.55 -1.07 -0.17
N ALA A 119 12.11 -0.52 0.97
CA ALA A 119 12.07 -1.25 2.24
C ALA A 119 11.27 -2.54 2.12
N GLY A 120 11.82 -3.64 2.61
CA GLY A 120 11.15 -4.95 2.59
C GLY A 120 11.09 -5.60 1.22
N SER A 121 11.97 -5.23 0.29
CA SER A 121 12.11 -5.90 -1.00
C SER A 121 13.56 -5.89 -1.48
N ASP A 122 13.88 -6.79 -2.39
CA ASP A 122 15.21 -6.97 -2.95
C ASP A 122 16.30 -7.12 -1.85
N GLU A 123 17.30 -6.24 -1.84
CA GLU A 123 18.40 -6.23 -0.86
C GLU A 123 18.20 -5.19 0.25
N THR A 124 17.01 -4.65 0.38
CA THR A 124 16.73 -3.57 1.35
C THR A 124 15.78 -4.03 2.44
N ASP A 125 16.31 -4.22 3.63
CA ASP A 125 15.52 -4.57 4.80
C ASP A 125 14.38 -3.58 5.08
N GLY A 126 13.22 -4.14 5.45
CA GLY A 126 12.03 -3.40 5.86
C GLY A 126 11.99 -3.05 7.35
N ALA A 127 10.79 -2.76 7.82
CA ALA A 127 10.54 -2.16 9.13
C ALA A 127 10.02 -3.14 10.20
N LEU A 128 9.88 -4.44 9.92
CA LEU A 128 9.50 -5.44 10.94
C LEU A 128 10.68 -5.75 11.88
N ARG A 129 11.28 -4.69 12.45
CA ARG A 129 12.36 -4.69 13.43
C ARG A 129 12.27 -3.47 14.33
N GLU A 130 12.77 -3.55 15.55
CA GLU A 130 12.63 -2.47 16.54
C GLU A 130 13.33 -1.18 16.12
N TYR A 131 14.47 -1.26 15.42
CA TYR A 131 15.26 -0.10 14.97
C TYR A 131 15.74 -0.29 13.54
N LEU A 132 15.76 0.81 12.80
CA LEU A 132 16.36 0.89 11.46
C LEU A 132 17.03 2.26 11.28
N THR A 133 17.90 2.39 10.28
CA THR A 133 18.36 3.69 9.79
C THR A 133 17.70 4.00 8.47
N TRP A 134 17.35 5.27 8.25
CA TRP A 134 16.70 5.69 7.01
C TRP A 134 17.12 7.12 6.64
N PRO A 135 17.19 7.46 5.32
CA PRO A 135 17.54 8.80 4.90
C PRO A 135 16.55 9.85 5.42
N VAL A 136 17.10 10.95 5.98
CA VAL A 136 16.26 12.04 6.54
C VAL A 136 15.33 12.67 5.50
N THR A 137 15.69 12.61 4.21
CA THR A 137 14.90 13.14 3.10
C THR A 137 13.64 12.33 2.80
N ALA A 138 13.54 11.10 3.33
CA ALA A 138 12.39 10.22 3.18
C ALA A 138 11.46 10.22 4.41
N LEU A 139 11.68 11.14 5.36
CA LEU A 139 10.89 11.24 6.59
C LEU A 139 9.90 12.40 6.50
N TYR A 140 8.68 12.13 6.90
CA TYR A 140 7.58 13.11 6.94
C TYR A 140 7.09 13.27 8.37
N PRO A 141 7.46 14.35 9.07
CA PRO A 141 6.98 14.64 10.43
C PRO A 141 5.46 14.67 10.48
N LEU A 142 4.90 13.94 11.45
CA LEU A 142 3.45 13.91 11.63
C LEU A 142 3.00 14.98 12.61
N PRO A 143 1.92 15.72 12.31
CA PRO A 143 1.32 16.67 13.23
C PRO A 143 0.81 15.98 14.50
N PRO A 144 0.66 16.74 15.62
CA PRO A 144 0.00 16.23 16.81
C PRO A 144 -1.39 15.66 16.49
N GLY A 145 -1.73 14.53 17.12
CA GLY A 145 -3.01 13.84 16.95
C GLY A 145 -2.98 12.65 16.02
N PHE A 146 -1.92 12.47 15.20
CA PHE A 146 -1.71 11.24 14.48
C PHE A 146 -1.30 10.11 15.42
N THR A 147 -1.88 8.93 15.20
CA THR A 147 -1.41 7.69 15.82
C THR A 147 -0.29 7.06 14.97
N PRO A 148 0.58 6.22 15.56
CA PRO A 148 1.56 5.46 14.79
C PRO A 148 0.93 4.63 13.67
N GLN A 149 -0.22 4.01 13.93
CA GLN A 149 -0.94 3.20 12.95
C GLN A 149 -1.41 4.03 11.75
N GLU A 150 -1.96 5.23 11.98
CA GLU A 150 -2.32 6.15 10.90
C GLU A 150 -1.08 6.57 10.10
N GLY A 151 0.06 6.79 10.78
CA GLY A 151 1.33 7.08 10.14
C GLY A 151 1.79 5.97 9.19
N ALA A 152 1.63 4.72 9.58
CA ALA A 152 1.93 3.56 8.75
C ALA A 152 1.03 3.48 7.50
N LEU A 153 -0.26 3.80 7.65
CA LEU A 153 -1.24 3.74 6.56
C LEU A 153 -1.16 4.91 5.57
N LEU A 154 -0.28 5.88 5.77
CA LEU A 154 -0.04 6.93 4.78
C LEU A 154 0.63 6.39 3.51
N GLU A 155 1.37 5.28 3.61
CA GLU A 155 1.93 4.60 2.43
C GLU A 155 0.82 4.10 1.51
N PRO A 156 -0.09 3.18 1.91
CA PRO A 156 -1.16 2.71 1.02
C PRO A 156 -2.14 3.82 0.61
N LEU A 157 -2.38 4.84 1.46
CA LEU A 157 -3.12 6.03 1.04
C LEU A 157 -2.41 6.75 -0.10
N GLY A 158 -1.08 6.84 -0.05
CA GLY A 158 -0.26 7.41 -1.12
C GLY A 158 -0.47 6.70 -2.45
N VAL A 159 -0.58 5.37 -2.45
CA VAL A 159 -0.90 4.56 -3.63
C VAL A 159 -2.30 4.90 -4.18
N ALA A 160 -3.31 4.98 -3.32
CA ALA A 160 -4.68 5.33 -3.72
C ALA A 160 -4.79 6.76 -4.29
N ILE A 161 -4.09 7.73 -3.70
CA ILE A 161 -3.98 9.11 -4.23
C ILE A 161 -3.36 9.08 -5.63
N HIS A 162 -2.26 8.35 -5.81
CA HIS A 162 -1.59 8.25 -7.10
C HIS A 162 -2.49 7.60 -8.16
N ALA A 163 -3.15 6.49 -7.84
CA ALA A 163 -4.08 5.80 -8.73
C ALA A 163 -5.24 6.72 -9.16
N THR A 164 -5.83 7.47 -8.20
CA THR A 164 -6.91 8.43 -8.49
C THR A 164 -6.46 9.55 -9.42
N ARG A 165 -5.21 10.05 -9.24
CA ARG A 165 -4.58 11.02 -10.17
C ARG A 165 -4.37 10.41 -11.57
N LEU A 166 -3.94 9.15 -11.68
CA LEU A 166 -3.81 8.44 -12.96
C LEU A 166 -5.17 8.27 -13.65
N GLY A 167 -6.22 7.97 -12.90
CA GLY A 167 -7.60 7.86 -13.37
C GLY A 167 -8.19 9.19 -13.82
N LYS A 168 -7.70 10.32 -13.28
CA LYS A 168 -8.25 11.66 -13.52
C LYS A 168 -9.72 11.76 -13.17
N VAL A 169 -10.11 11.27 -11.99
CA VAL A 169 -11.48 11.36 -11.51
C VAL A 169 -11.92 12.83 -11.42
N LEU A 170 -13.07 13.14 -12.00
CA LEU A 170 -13.67 14.48 -12.00
C LEU A 170 -15.05 14.45 -11.34
N PRO A 171 -15.55 15.59 -10.84
CA PRO A 171 -16.91 15.69 -10.31
C PRO A 171 -17.97 15.22 -11.32
N GLY A 172 -18.91 14.43 -10.81
CA GLY A 172 -20.02 13.89 -11.63
C GLY A 172 -19.74 12.57 -12.33
N MET A 173 -18.49 12.08 -12.32
CA MET A 173 -18.14 10.78 -12.94
C MET A 173 -18.71 9.60 -12.16
N THR A 174 -18.99 8.52 -12.87
CA THR A 174 -19.30 7.19 -12.33
C THR A 174 -18.03 6.35 -12.29
N VAL A 175 -17.68 5.87 -11.09
CA VAL A 175 -16.42 5.16 -10.84
C VAL A 175 -16.70 3.72 -10.43
N GLY A 176 -15.85 2.78 -10.86
CA GLY A 176 -15.82 1.40 -10.36
C GLY A 176 -14.54 1.12 -9.60
N VAL A 177 -14.65 0.38 -8.50
CA VAL A 177 -13.51 -0.13 -7.74
C VAL A 177 -13.67 -1.63 -7.56
N PHE A 178 -12.84 -2.40 -8.23
CA PHE A 178 -12.87 -3.86 -8.22
C PHE A 178 -11.85 -4.38 -7.21
N GLY A 179 -12.35 -4.99 -6.13
CA GLY A 179 -11.60 -5.33 -4.93
C GLY A 179 -11.75 -4.27 -3.83
N SER A 180 -12.32 -4.67 -2.68
CA SER A 180 -12.59 -3.80 -1.52
C SER A 180 -11.65 -4.14 -0.35
N GLY A 181 -10.39 -4.47 -0.63
CA GLY A 181 -9.30 -4.50 0.36
C GLY A 181 -8.85 -3.09 0.74
N ALA A 182 -7.77 -2.97 1.51
CA ALA A 182 -7.27 -1.67 1.99
C ALA A 182 -7.07 -0.64 0.86
N ILE A 183 -6.45 -1.03 -0.24
CA ILE A 183 -6.23 -0.15 -1.41
C ILE A 183 -7.56 0.23 -2.06
N GLY A 184 -8.48 -0.74 -2.24
CA GLY A 184 -9.80 -0.45 -2.82
C GLY A 184 -10.61 0.52 -1.96
N LEU A 185 -10.65 0.33 -0.64
CA LEU A 185 -11.35 1.23 0.29
C LEU A 185 -10.77 2.64 0.28
N LEU A 186 -9.44 2.78 0.28
CA LEU A 186 -8.78 4.07 0.16
C LEU A 186 -9.07 4.73 -1.20
N THR A 187 -9.14 3.94 -2.28
CA THR A 187 -9.50 4.43 -3.60
C THR A 187 -10.95 4.90 -3.65
N ILE A 188 -11.89 4.21 -2.97
CA ILE A 188 -13.28 4.64 -2.80
C ILE A 188 -13.36 6.00 -2.10
N GLN A 189 -12.65 6.16 -0.96
CA GLN A 189 -12.61 7.44 -0.25
C GLN A 189 -12.04 8.55 -1.14
N MET A 190 -10.97 8.27 -1.88
CA MET A 190 -10.36 9.23 -2.79
C MET A 190 -11.27 9.58 -3.99
N ALA A 191 -11.97 8.61 -4.57
CA ALA A 191 -12.94 8.86 -5.64
C ALA A 191 -14.12 9.72 -5.15
N LYS A 192 -14.64 9.44 -3.95
CA LYS A 192 -15.66 10.26 -3.29
C LYS A 192 -15.18 11.69 -3.07
N LEU A 193 -13.97 11.86 -2.55
CA LEU A 193 -13.37 13.17 -2.31
C LEU A 193 -13.14 13.95 -3.61
N ALA A 194 -12.81 13.25 -4.71
CA ALA A 194 -12.69 13.85 -6.05
C ALA A 194 -14.03 14.24 -6.68
N GLY A 195 -15.17 13.91 -6.04
CA GLY A 195 -16.50 14.30 -6.49
C GLY A 195 -17.18 13.30 -7.43
N ALA A 196 -16.79 12.02 -7.41
CA ALA A 196 -17.53 10.97 -8.13
C ALA A 196 -19.00 10.99 -7.70
N SER A 197 -19.92 10.96 -8.65
CA SER A 197 -21.38 11.01 -8.40
C SER A 197 -21.92 9.64 -8.00
N ARG A 198 -21.32 8.57 -8.50
CA ARG A 198 -21.69 7.19 -8.19
C ARG A 198 -20.42 6.34 -8.13
N ILE A 199 -20.31 5.48 -7.12
CA ILE A 199 -19.16 4.62 -6.89
C ILE A 199 -19.64 3.19 -6.72
N PHE A 200 -19.35 2.35 -7.70
CA PHE A 200 -19.56 0.90 -7.64
C PHE A 200 -18.34 0.24 -7.00
N ALA A 201 -18.55 -0.61 -6.02
CA ALA A 201 -17.49 -1.41 -5.42
C ALA A 201 -17.81 -2.90 -5.51
N THR A 202 -16.82 -3.73 -5.79
CA THR A 202 -16.98 -5.18 -5.84
C THR A 202 -15.98 -5.89 -4.93
N ASP A 203 -16.40 -7.02 -4.36
CA ASP A 203 -15.52 -7.96 -3.65
C ASP A 203 -16.19 -9.34 -3.59
N ARG A 204 -15.40 -10.39 -3.36
CA ARG A 204 -15.90 -11.75 -3.12
C ARG A 204 -16.44 -11.95 -1.71
N LEU A 205 -16.00 -11.11 -0.76
CA LEU A 205 -16.33 -11.21 0.66
C LEU A 205 -17.38 -10.16 1.03
N ASP A 206 -18.57 -10.61 1.46
CA ASP A 206 -19.68 -9.73 1.85
C ASP A 206 -19.28 -8.73 2.94
N GLN A 207 -18.44 -9.17 3.90
CA GLN A 207 -17.92 -8.27 4.92
C GLN A 207 -17.18 -7.07 4.33
N ARG A 208 -16.39 -7.27 3.26
CA ARG A 208 -15.65 -6.19 2.59
C ARG A 208 -16.57 -5.25 1.81
N LEU A 209 -17.68 -5.77 1.28
CA LEU A 209 -18.72 -4.93 0.68
C LEU A 209 -19.36 -3.98 1.71
N GLY A 210 -19.56 -4.45 2.94
CA GLY A 210 -19.98 -3.60 4.06
C GLY A 210 -18.99 -2.48 4.35
N TYR A 211 -17.68 -2.77 4.39
CA TYR A 211 -16.65 -1.73 4.51
C TYR A 211 -16.65 -0.76 3.33
N ALA A 212 -16.89 -1.24 2.10
CA ALA A 212 -16.95 -0.37 0.92
C ALA A 212 -18.08 0.66 1.04
N GLN A 213 -19.27 0.26 1.49
CA GLN A 213 -20.38 1.19 1.76
C GLN A 213 -20.02 2.22 2.83
N MET A 214 -19.43 1.80 3.94
CA MET A 214 -19.00 2.69 5.03
C MET A 214 -17.97 3.72 4.54
N ASN A 215 -17.11 3.34 3.59
CA ASN A 215 -16.07 4.20 3.03
C ASN A 215 -16.57 5.06 1.84
N GLY A 216 -17.82 4.91 1.41
CA GLY A 216 -18.47 5.83 0.47
C GLY A 216 -18.84 5.25 -0.88
N ALA A 217 -18.78 3.93 -1.06
CA ALA A 217 -19.40 3.29 -2.22
C ALA A 217 -20.91 3.50 -2.18
N THR A 218 -21.50 3.88 -3.30
CA THR A 218 -22.96 4.04 -3.45
C THR A 218 -23.64 2.72 -3.77
N ASP A 219 -22.93 1.85 -4.46
CA ASP A 219 -23.40 0.55 -4.93
C ASP A 219 -22.35 -0.51 -4.64
N VAL A 220 -22.74 -1.61 -4.05
CA VAL A 220 -21.84 -2.74 -3.79
C VAL A 220 -22.40 -4.01 -4.44
N LEU A 221 -21.52 -4.77 -5.06
CA LEU A 221 -21.87 -5.95 -5.83
C LEU A 221 -20.93 -7.12 -5.51
N PRO A 222 -21.43 -8.34 -5.37
CA PRO A 222 -20.54 -9.49 -5.23
C PRO A 222 -19.75 -9.71 -6.53
N ALA A 223 -18.46 -10.01 -6.39
CA ALA A 223 -17.58 -10.39 -7.50
C ALA A 223 -17.75 -11.89 -7.79
N ASP A 224 -18.81 -12.22 -8.51
CA ASP A 224 -19.21 -13.58 -8.87
C ASP A 224 -19.13 -13.89 -10.37
N GLY A 225 -18.50 -12.99 -11.15
CA GLY A 225 -18.36 -13.08 -12.60
C GLY A 225 -19.49 -12.40 -13.38
N ASN A 226 -20.54 -11.90 -12.70
CA ASN A 226 -21.66 -11.20 -13.36
C ASN A 226 -21.73 -9.71 -12.99
N GLU A 227 -20.76 -9.21 -12.23
CA GLU A 227 -20.72 -7.83 -11.74
C GLU A 227 -20.68 -6.81 -12.89
N ALA A 228 -19.95 -7.09 -13.96
CA ALA A 228 -19.92 -6.21 -15.14
C ALA A 228 -21.30 -6.08 -15.80
N GLY A 229 -22.03 -7.18 -15.95
CA GLY A 229 -23.40 -7.19 -16.47
C GLY A 229 -24.35 -6.38 -15.60
N ARG A 230 -24.27 -6.51 -14.27
CA ARG A 230 -25.07 -5.73 -13.32
C ARG A 230 -24.75 -4.24 -13.41
N ILE A 231 -23.47 -3.87 -13.47
CA ILE A 231 -23.03 -2.47 -13.62
C ILE A 231 -23.57 -1.87 -14.93
N LEU A 232 -23.52 -2.62 -16.04
CA LEU A 232 -24.07 -2.17 -17.31
C LEU A 232 -25.60 -1.98 -17.23
N ALA A 233 -26.32 -2.89 -16.59
CA ALA A 233 -27.75 -2.73 -16.37
C ALA A 233 -28.07 -1.48 -15.55
N GLU A 234 -27.38 -1.25 -14.45
CA GLU A 234 -27.53 -0.10 -13.55
C GLU A 234 -27.12 1.24 -14.19
N THR A 235 -26.33 1.18 -15.25
CA THR A 235 -25.89 2.37 -16.00
C THR A 235 -26.57 2.50 -17.36
N ASN A 236 -27.69 1.79 -17.60
CA ASN A 236 -28.42 1.76 -18.89
C ASN A 236 -27.49 1.43 -20.08
N GLY A 237 -26.58 0.49 -19.93
CA GLY A 237 -25.61 0.07 -20.92
C GLY A 237 -24.44 1.03 -21.14
N ARG A 238 -24.37 2.17 -20.44
CA ARG A 238 -23.34 3.18 -20.64
C ARG A 238 -21.97 2.70 -20.09
N GLY A 239 -21.94 2.10 -18.91
CA GLY A 239 -20.73 1.72 -18.20
C GLY A 239 -20.06 2.87 -17.43
N LEU A 240 -18.92 2.58 -16.85
CA LEU A 240 -18.18 3.41 -15.89
C LEU A 240 -17.20 4.36 -16.57
N ASP A 241 -17.10 5.59 -16.09
CA ASP A 241 -16.16 6.59 -16.60
C ASP A 241 -14.70 6.24 -16.28
N ILE A 242 -14.46 5.82 -15.06
CA ILE A 242 -13.15 5.39 -14.56
C ILE A 242 -13.33 4.06 -13.82
N VAL A 243 -12.39 3.16 -14.02
CA VAL A 243 -12.34 1.88 -13.29
C VAL A 243 -10.99 1.72 -12.62
N PHE A 244 -11.01 1.33 -11.36
CA PHE A 244 -9.83 0.93 -10.58
C PHE A 244 -9.91 -0.57 -10.27
N GLU A 245 -8.92 -1.32 -10.71
CA GLU A 245 -8.73 -2.70 -10.31
C GLU A 245 -7.76 -2.74 -9.13
N ALA A 246 -8.17 -3.26 -7.99
CA ALA A 246 -7.44 -3.32 -6.72
C ALA A 246 -7.55 -4.70 -6.03
N ALA A 247 -7.95 -5.74 -6.77
CA ALA A 247 -8.09 -7.09 -6.25
C ALA A 247 -6.78 -7.89 -6.35
N GLY A 248 -6.00 -7.67 -7.42
CA GLY A 248 -4.78 -8.44 -7.68
C GLY A 248 -5.05 -9.93 -7.85
N ASP A 249 -6.15 -10.28 -8.50
CA ASP A 249 -6.52 -11.68 -8.74
C ASP A 249 -6.02 -12.20 -10.10
N ASP A 250 -6.30 -13.47 -10.41
CA ASP A 250 -5.86 -14.15 -11.63
C ASP A 250 -6.54 -13.65 -12.92
N GLY A 251 -6.98 -12.39 -12.97
CA GLY A 251 -7.47 -11.72 -14.17
C GLY A 251 -9.00 -11.53 -14.23
N MET A 252 -9.79 -12.14 -13.37
CA MET A 252 -11.26 -11.97 -13.39
C MET A 252 -11.69 -10.54 -13.10
N ALA A 253 -11.06 -9.90 -12.11
CA ALA A 253 -11.33 -8.49 -11.79
C ALA A 253 -10.91 -7.55 -12.92
N VAL A 254 -9.82 -7.88 -13.63
CA VAL A 254 -9.36 -7.11 -14.81
C VAL A 254 -10.36 -7.24 -15.96
N GLU A 255 -10.84 -8.45 -16.28
CA GLU A 255 -11.85 -8.66 -17.35
C GLU A 255 -13.15 -7.92 -17.02
N SER A 256 -13.67 -8.08 -15.79
CA SER A 256 -14.87 -7.36 -15.34
C SER A 256 -14.70 -5.84 -15.37
N SER A 257 -13.48 -5.34 -15.02
CA SER A 257 -13.12 -3.93 -15.13
C SER A 257 -13.22 -3.41 -16.56
N ILE A 258 -12.74 -4.18 -17.54
CA ILE A 258 -12.77 -3.83 -18.95
C ILE A 258 -14.22 -3.89 -19.49
N GLU A 259 -14.97 -4.93 -19.13
CA GLU A 259 -16.34 -5.11 -19.60
C GLU A 259 -17.31 -4.06 -19.05
N SER A 260 -17.11 -3.60 -17.82
CA SER A 260 -17.95 -2.57 -17.20
C SER A 260 -17.60 -1.15 -17.63
N ALA A 261 -16.43 -0.94 -18.24
CA ALA A 261 -15.95 0.38 -18.64
C ALA A 261 -16.75 0.92 -19.84
N LYS A 262 -17.11 2.21 -19.82
CA LYS A 262 -17.72 2.88 -20.99
C LYS A 262 -16.71 3.03 -22.12
N ARG A 263 -17.19 3.37 -23.32
CA ARG A 263 -16.32 3.73 -24.44
C ARG A 263 -15.48 4.97 -24.10
N GLY A 264 -14.16 4.90 -24.34
CA GLY A 264 -13.18 5.95 -24.02
C GLY A 264 -12.83 6.05 -22.53
N ALA A 265 -13.23 5.11 -21.69
CA ALA A 265 -12.89 5.10 -20.27
C ALA A 265 -11.41 4.87 -20.00
N THR A 266 -10.99 5.23 -18.79
CA THR A 266 -9.66 4.85 -18.25
C THR A 266 -9.84 3.72 -17.23
N VAL A 267 -9.04 2.67 -17.39
CA VAL A 267 -8.90 1.57 -16.43
C VAL A 267 -7.52 1.68 -15.79
N VAL A 268 -7.46 1.73 -14.45
CA VAL A 268 -6.21 1.80 -13.69
C VAL A 268 -6.04 0.49 -12.93
N LEU A 269 -5.01 -0.26 -13.27
CA LEU A 269 -4.65 -1.50 -12.61
C LEU A 269 -3.71 -1.19 -11.44
N ILE A 270 -4.12 -1.53 -10.23
CA ILE A 270 -3.40 -1.27 -8.99
C ILE A 270 -3.02 -2.59 -8.33
N GLY A 271 -3.89 -3.60 -8.45
CA GLY A 271 -3.69 -4.91 -7.87
C GLY A 271 -2.43 -5.59 -8.42
N ILE A 272 -1.72 -6.33 -7.56
CA ILE A 272 -0.57 -7.13 -7.93
C ILE A 272 -1.03 -8.58 -8.00
N PRO A 273 -1.06 -9.20 -9.19
CA PRO A 273 -1.47 -10.59 -9.32
C PRO A 273 -0.40 -11.52 -8.73
N SER A 274 -0.82 -12.68 -8.23
CA SER A 274 0.11 -13.71 -7.71
C SER A 274 0.99 -14.31 -8.80
N LYS A 275 0.46 -14.41 -10.01
CA LYS A 275 1.23 -14.72 -11.23
C LYS A 275 1.60 -13.41 -11.90
N ASP A 276 2.85 -13.28 -12.35
CA ASP A 276 3.35 -12.08 -13.07
C ASP A 276 2.71 -11.92 -14.47
N GLU A 277 1.44 -12.29 -14.57
CA GLU A 277 0.65 -12.23 -15.79
C GLU A 277 -0.78 -11.81 -15.49
N THR A 278 -1.31 -10.91 -16.30
CA THR A 278 -2.74 -10.62 -16.33
C THR A 278 -3.27 -10.69 -17.76
N THR A 279 -4.42 -11.32 -17.96
CA THR A 279 -5.02 -11.52 -19.26
C THR A 279 -6.38 -10.86 -19.33
N PHE A 280 -6.73 -10.33 -20.51
CA PHE A 280 -8.03 -9.76 -20.79
C PHE A 280 -8.35 -9.80 -22.28
N SER A 281 -9.64 -9.66 -22.63
CA SER A 281 -10.07 -9.62 -24.03
C SER A 281 -9.56 -8.36 -24.74
N ALA A 282 -8.53 -8.51 -25.56
CA ALA A 282 -7.99 -7.41 -26.37
C ALA A 282 -9.06 -6.79 -27.29
N SER A 283 -10.00 -7.59 -27.81
CA SER A 283 -11.09 -7.09 -28.67
C SER A 283 -12.10 -6.26 -27.87
N ALA A 284 -12.40 -6.61 -26.62
CA ALA A 284 -13.27 -5.85 -25.76
C ALA A 284 -12.68 -4.47 -25.43
N ALA A 285 -11.40 -4.43 -25.03
CA ALA A 285 -10.69 -3.19 -24.74
C ALA A 285 -10.57 -2.28 -25.98
N ARG A 286 -10.15 -2.85 -27.13
CA ARG A 286 -9.97 -2.11 -28.36
C ARG A 286 -11.27 -1.51 -28.90
N ARG A 287 -12.36 -2.29 -28.91
CA ARG A 287 -13.67 -1.80 -29.42
C ARG A 287 -14.27 -0.69 -28.59
N ARG A 288 -13.90 -0.63 -27.31
CA ARG A 288 -14.28 0.46 -26.40
C ARG A 288 -13.29 1.64 -26.42
N GLY A 289 -12.11 1.49 -27.04
CA GLY A 289 -11.09 2.54 -27.08
C GLY A 289 -10.59 2.90 -25.69
N LEU A 290 -10.35 1.88 -24.84
CA LEU A 290 -9.95 2.09 -23.45
C LEU A 290 -8.50 2.59 -23.34
N THR A 291 -8.26 3.42 -22.33
CA THR A 291 -6.91 3.72 -21.84
C THR A 291 -6.64 2.85 -20.61
N ILE A 292 -5.65 1.98 -20.68
CA ILE A 292 -5.24 1.13 -19.55
C ILE A 292 -3.94 1.68 -18.97
N LYS A 293 -3.89 1.84 -17.66
CA LYS A 293 -2.72 2.34 -16.94
C LYS A 293 -2.38 1.43 -15.77
N PHE A 294 -1.09 1.22 -15.53
CA PHE A 294 -0.62 0.53 -14.34
C PHE A 294 -0.21 1.55 -13.28
N ALA A 295 -0.70 1.39 -12.06
CA ALA A 295 -0.25 2.18 -10.92
C ALA A 295 1.04 1.57 -10.35
N ARG A 296 2.17 2.23 -10.56
CA ARG A 296 3.44 1.82 -9.96
C ARG A 296 3.67 2.61 -8.68
N ARG A 297 3.41 1.98 -7.51
CA ARG A 297 3.64 2.57 -6.18
C ARG A 297 2.93 3.93 -6.04
N MET A 298 3.63 4.93 -5.51
CA MET A 298 3.11 6.29 -5.32
C MET A 298 4.13 7.34 -5.77
N LYS A 299 3.67 8.56 -6.01
CA LYS A 299 4.49 9.66 -6.51
C LYS A 299 4.19 10.95 -5.74
N HIS A 300 5.13 11.40 -4.88
CA HIS A 300 5.00 12.65 -4.11
C HIS A 300 3.64 12.81 -3.41
N THR A 301 3.20 11.79 -2.68
CA THR A 301 1.85 11.76 -2.12
C THR A 301 1.79 12.03 -0.62
N TYR A 302 2.88 11.84 0.14
CA TYR A 302 2.90 12.01 1.60
C TYR A 302 2.37 13.37 2.09
N PRO A 303 2.81 14.53 1.54
CA PRO A 303 2.27 15.81 2.00
C PRO A 303 0.75 15.91 1.79
N THR A 304 0.25 15.40 0.66
CA THR A 304 -1.19 15.37 0.37
C THR A 304 -1.91 14.41 1.33
N ALA A 305 -1.37 13.21 1.56
CA ALA A 305 -1.94 12.21 2.45
C ALA A 305 -2.05 12.73 3.89
N ILE A 306 -0.97 13.29 4.44
CA ILE A 306 -0.95 13.90 5.77
C ILE A 306 -2.00 15.02 5.87
N HIS A 307 -2.07 15.90 4.88
CA HIS A 307 -3.05 16.99 4.86
C HIS A 307 -4.48 16.46 4.85
N LEU A 308 -4.81 15.49 4.03
CA LEU A 308 -6.17 14.93 3.94
C LEU A 308 -6.61 14.26 5.23
N VAL A 309 -5.72 13.50 5.86
CA VAL A 309 -6.01 12.83 7.15
C VAL A 309 -6.14 13.86 8.27
N SER A 310 -5.23 14.85 8.35
CA SER A 310 -5.30 15.90 9.38
C SER A 310 -6.55 16.77 9.29
N GLN A 311 -7.15 16.88 8.09
CA GLN A 311 -8.42 17.57 7.87
C GLN A 311 -9.66 16.67 8.06
N GLY A 312 -9.47 15.40 8.46
CA GLY A 312 -10.57 14.44 8.61
C GLY A 312 -11.28 14.10 7.28
N LYS A 313 -10.61 14.32 6.14
CA LYS A 313 -11.17 14.03 4.80
C LYS A 313 -11.01 12.57 4.40
N VAL A 314 -10.04 11.87 4.99
CA VAL A 314 -9.78 10.45 4.80
C VAL A 314 -9.73 9.80 6.18
N ASP A 315 -10.46 8.71 6.35
CA ASP A 315 -10.48 7.91 7.57
C ASP A 315 -9.58 6.67 7.40
N LEU A 316 -8.44 6.69 8.06
CA LEU A 316 -7.52 5.56 8.10
C LEU A 316 -7.86 4.59 9.24
N LYS A 317 -8.47 5.10 10.33
CA LYS A 317 -8.75 4.30 11.53
C LYS A 317 -9.74 3.18 11.26
N SER A 318 -10.77 3.45 10.45
CA SER A 318 -11.77 2.44 10.10
C SER A 318 -11.21 1.24 9.32
N LEU A 319 -10.03 1.38 8.73
CA LEU A 319 -9.38 0.30 8.01
C LEU A 319 -8.57 -0.63 8.92
N ILE A 320 -8.18 -0.17 10.12
CA ILE A 320 -7.39 -0.95 11.07
C ILE A 320 -8.32 -1.93 11.78
N THR A 321 -8.28 -3.19 11.38
CA THR A 321 -9.18 -4.21 11.92
C THR A 321 -8.52 -5.13 12.92
N HIS A 322 -7.20 -5.31 12.83
CA HIS A 322 -6.45 -6.18 13.72
C HIS A 322 -5.11 -5.54 14.08
N GLU A 323 -4.76 -5.62 15.35
CA GLU A 323 -3.49 -5.12 15.88
C GLU A 323 -2.79 -6.22 16.68
N TYR A 324 -1.49 -6.37 16.43
CA TYR A 324 -0.62 -7.32 17.10
C TYR A 324 0.66 -6.62 17.58
N THR A 325 1.34 -7.21 18.52
CA THR A 325 2.74 -6.83 18.84
C THR A 325 3.70 -7.70 18.03
N LEU A 326 4.95 -7.27 17.89
CA LEU A 326 5.96 -7.97 17.09
C LEU A 326 6.14 -9.44 17.52
N ILE A 327 6.01 -9.76 18.80
CA ILE A 327 6.12 -11.16 19.29
C ILE A 327 4.97 -12.07 18.83
N HIS A 328 3.84 -11.50 18.40
CA HIS A 328 2.70 -12.22 17.86
C HIS A 328 2.65 -12.19 16.32
N PHE A 329 3.80 -12.01 15.68
CA PHE A 329 3.91 -11.89 14.24
C PHE A 329 3.26 -13.04 13.47
N GLN A 330 3.38 -14.27 13.99
CA GLN A 330 2.80 -15.45 13.33
C GLN A 330 1.28 -15.30 13.19
N SER A 331 0.58 -14.98 14.29
CA SER A 331 -0.86 -14.74 14.25
C SER A 331 -1.23 -13.56 13.33
N ALA A 332 -0.41 -12.51 13.29
CA ALA A 332 -0.64 -11.36 12.42
C ALA A 332 -0.57 -11.76 10.93
N PHE A 333 0.47 -12.50 10.53
CA PHE A 333 0.63 -12.98 9.16
C PHE A 333 -0.44 -13.99 8.77
N GLU A 334 -0.78 -14.92 9.64
CA GLU A 334 -1.89 -15.87 9.41
C GLU A 334 -3.24 -15.17 9.24
N THR A 335 -3.55 -14.16 10.07
CA THR A 335 -4.78 -13.36 9.95
C THR A 335 -4.83 -12.63 8.61
N ALA A 336 -3.72 -12.01 8.21
CA ALA A 336 -3.62 -11.33 6.92
C ALA A 336 -3.73 -12.30 5.74
N ALA A 337 -3.07 -13.48 5.81
CA ALA A 337 -3.10 -14.51 4.77
C ALA A 337 -4.52 -15.09 4.58
N ARG A 338 -5.28 -15.28 5.67
CA ARG A 338 -6.69 -15.70 5.62
C ARG A 338 -7.64 -14.59 5.14
N ARG A 339 -7.13 -13.37 4.87
CA ARG A 339 -7.92 -12.19 4.47
C ARG A 339 -8.99 -11.81 5.51
N GLU A 340 -8.76 -12.14 6.78
CA GLU A 340 -9.60 -11.73 7.89
C GLU A 340 -9.39 -10.22 8.13
N GLY A 341 -10.46 -9.44 7.98
CA GLY A 341 -10.40 -7.98 8.10
C GLY A 341 -9.82 -7.26 6.88
N ILE A 342 -9.41 -6.01 7.09
CA ILE A 342 -8.96 -5.08 6.04
C ILE A 342 -7.47 -4.81 6.16
N LYS A 343 -7.02 -4.29 7.30
CA LYS A 343 -5.61 -3.99 7.57
C LYS A 343 -5.19 -4.58 8.92
N VAL A 344 -4.11 -5.34 8.87
CA VAL A 344 -3.42 -5.88 10.03
C VAL A 344 -2.19 -5.02 10.31
N ILE A 345 -2.04 -4.60 11.56
CA ILE A 345 -0.92 -3.76 12.04
C ILE A 345 -0.11 -4.54 13.07
N ILE A 346 1.22 -4.43 12.96
CA ILE A 346 2.16 -4.86 14.00
C ILE A 346 2.72 -3.62 14.68
N ASN A 347 2.52 -3.51 15.99
CA ASN A 347 3.06 -2.45 16.85
C ASN A 347 4.37 -2.92 17.51
N LEU A 348 5.40 -2.03 17.57
CA LEU A 348 6.74 -2.33 18.09
C LEU A 348 7.13 -1.48 19.31
#